data_d3a67503fa71ed4357dea598546769ca
#
_entry.id   d3a67503fa71ed4357dea598546769ca
#
_cell.length_a   1.000
_cell.length_b   1.000
_cell.length_c   1.000
_cell.angle_alpha   90.00
_cell.angle_beta   90.00
_cell.angle_gamma   90.00
#
_symmetry.space_group_name_H-M   'P 1'
#
loop_
_entity.id
_entity.type
_entity.pdbx_description
1 polymer ?
#
loop_
_entity_poly.entity_id
_entity_poly.type
_entity_poly.pdbx_seq_one_letter_code
_entity_poly.pdbx_strand_id
1 'polypeptide(L)'
;MDHNAASLAGEESVEQRMQLRQIARLDDWYRFEPGTLFITGLQALVRLLLAQSYRDRAAGLHTAGFVSGYRGSPLGGLDRELWRAGKVLDAADIRFQPGLNEDLAATSIWGSQQTNLFSGARYEGVFSLWYGKGPGVDRSGDALKHGNAAGTAAHGGVLVVAGDDHTCKSSSLPHQSEYNFVDAMIPVLNPADVSEIVELGLYGFALSRFSGCWIGLKVTQETADATQSFELLPQEMRIVTPVFDMPPGGLNIRWPDPPNDQEYRLQRHKLRAALAFVRANGLNRTVIEGRTSRLGIVTTGKAHLDTLQALDDLGIDQQRAAQIGIKLFKVGMSWPLEPETIRRFADGLEEIIVVEEKRS
;
A
#
# COMPACT_ATOMS: atom_id res chain seq x y z
N MET A 1 23.47 -21.73 -42.45
CA MET A 1 22.06 -21.48 -42.68
C MET A 1 21.41 -21.49 -41.31
N ASP A 2 20.67 -20.47 -40.96
CA ASP A 2 19.91 -20.18 -39.75
C ASP A 2 20.45 -19.15 -38.77
N HIS A 3 20.75 -17.96 -39.31
CA HIS A 3 20.88 -16.76 -38.49
C HIS A 3 19.77 -15.73 -38.71
N ASN A 4 18.72 -16.06 -39.50
CA ASN A 4 17.67 -15.11 -39.88
C ASN A 4 16.30 -15.34 -39.19
N ALA A 5 16.11 -16.46 -38.48
CA ALA A 5 14.82 -16.76 -37.83
C ALA A 5 14.63 -16.11 -36.44
N ALA A 6 15.75 -15.85 -35.73
CA ALA A 6 15.68 -15.21 -34.41
C ALA A 6 15.45 -13.68 -34.44
N SER A 7 15.76 -13.03 -35.57
CA SER A 7 15.58 -11.60 -35.80
C SER A 7 14.11 -11.22 -36.06
N LEU A 8 13.39 -12.07 -36.81
CA LEU A 8 12.00 -11.79 -37.17
C LEU A 8 10.98 -11.97 -36.02
N ALA A 9 11.25 -12.90 -35.10
CA ALA A 9 10.42 -13.08 -33.91
C ALA A 9 10.56 -11.93 -32.89
N GLY A 10 11.72 -11.27 -32.89
CA GLY A 10 11.95 -10.08 -32.04
C GLY A 10 11.28 -8.81 -32.59
N GLU A 11 11.24 -8.64 -33.89
CA GLU A 11 10.64 -7.48 -34.57
C GLU A 11 9.10 -7.52 -34.52
N GLU A 12 8.47 -8.69 -34.72
CA GLU A 12 7.02 -8.85 -34.56
C GLU A 12 6.57 -8.52 -33.12
N SER A 13 7.34 -8.91 -32.12
CA SER A 13 7.00 -8.61 -30.72
C SER A 13 7.09 -7.13 -30.38
N VAL A 14 7.98 -6.38 -31.01
CA VAL A 14 8.16 -4.93 -30.82
C VAL A 14 7.10 -4.14 -31.58
N GLU A 15 6.75 -4.54 -32.79
CA GLU A 15 5.65 -3.93 -33.56
C GLU A 15 4.28 -4.20 -32.94
N GLN A 16 4.02 -5.42 -32.46
CA GLN A 16 2.81 -5.73 -31.69
C GLN A 16 2.74 -4.93 -30.39
N ARG A 17 3.84 -4.77 -29.66
CA ARG A 17 3.91 -3.89 -28.49
C ARG A 17 3.72 -2.42 -28.83
N MET A 18 4.21 -1.94 -29.97
CA MET A 18 3.98 -0.58 -30.44
C MET A 18 2.55 -0.35 -30.93
N GLN A 19 1.88 -1.33 -31.56
CA GLN A 19 0.48 -1.24 -31.93
C GLN A 19 -0.45 -1.27 -30.70
N LEU A 20 -0.13 -2.03 -29.65
CA LEU A 20 -0.84 -1.99 -28.37
C LEU A 20 -0.70 -0.63 -27.66
N ARG A 21 0.40 0.11 -27.87
CA ARG A 21 0.62 1.46 -27.33
C ARG A 21 -0.23 2.55 -27.99
N GLN A 22 -0.81 2.32 -29.15
CA GLN A 22 -1.54 3.36 -29.90
C GLN A 22 -3.01 3.50 -29.52
N ILE A 23 -3.58 2.65 -28.68
CA ILE A 23 -5.00 2.71 -28.30
C ILE A 23 -5.14 2.62 -26.78
N ALA A 24 -4.68 3.63 -26.04
CA ALA A 24 -5.10 3.81 -24.66
C ALA A 24 -6.60 4.17 -24.64
N ARG A 25 -7.43 3.30 -24.12
CA ARG A 25 -8.87 3.54 -23.93
C ARG A 25 -9.11 4.07 -22.53
N LEU A 26 -10.10 4.96 -22.40
CA LEU A 26 -10.49 5.52 -21.11
C LEU A 26 -10.94 4.46 -20.09
N ASP A 27 -11.25 3.24 -20.54
CA ASP A 27 -11.70 2.12 -19.71
C ASP A 27 -10.57 1.14 -19.34
N ASP A 28 -9.33 1.34 -19.78
CA ASP A 28 -8.21 0.44 -19.52
C ASP A 28 -7.85 0.38 -18.02
N TRP A 29 -8.23 1.39 -17.26
CA TRP A 29 -8.02 1.42 -15.81
C TRP A 29 -8.70 0.27 -15.07
N TYR A 30 -9.79 -0.24 -15.64
CA TYR A 30 -10.64 -1.27 -15.02
C TYR A 30 -10.31 -2.68 -15.50
N ARG A 31 -9.42 -2.82 -16.49
CA ARG A 31 -9.05 -4.10 -17.09
C ARG A 31 -7.70 -4.58 -16.55
N PHE A 32 -7.54 -5.90 -16.45
CA PHE A 32 -6.31 -6.55 -16.02
C PHE A 32 -5.69 -7.34 -17.16
N GLU A 33 -5.65 -6.73 -18.33
CA GLU A 33 -4.95 -7.22 -19.51
C GLU A 33 -3.50 -6.71 -19.52
N PRO A 34 -2.55 -7.46 -20.12
CA PRO A 34 -1.18 -6.96 -20.30
C PRO A 34 -1.15 -5.65 -21.07
N GLY A 35 -0.39 -4.69 -20.61
CA GLY A 35 -0.23 -3.39 -21.26
C GLY A 35 0.08 -2.26 -20.29
N THR A 36 0.48 -1.14 -20.87
CA THR A 36 0.82 0.07 -20.12
C THR A 36 -0.47 0.81 -19.73
N LEU A 37 -0.59 1.08 -18.45
CA LEU A 37 -1.62 1.94 -17.87
C LEU A 37 -1.11 3.38 -17.80
N PHE A 38 -2.02 4.34 -17.96
CA PHE A 38 -1.76 5.75 -17.69
C PHE A 38 -2.87 6.26 -16.77
N ILE A 39 -2.59 6.38 -15.48
CA ILE A 39 -3.58 6.71 -14.44
C ILE A 39 -3.03 7.72 -13.43
N THR A 40 -3.97 8.41 -12.75
CA THR A 40 -3.66 9.28 -11.61
C THR A 40 -3.56 8.48 -10.31
N GLY A 41 -2.97 9.09 -9.26
CA GLY A 41 -2.94 8.47 -7.93
C GLY A 41 -4.32 8.15 -7.36
N LEU A 42 -5.33 9.00 -7.61
CA LEU A 42 -6.71 8.72 -7.19
C LEU A 42 -7.32 7.54 -7.96
N GLN A 43 -7.03 7.42 -9.25
CA GLN A 43 -7.45 6.27 -10.06
C GLN A 43 -6.72 4.98 -9.65
N ALA A 44 -5.48 5.08 -9.19
CA ALA A 44 -4.73 3.96 -8.65
C ALA A 44 -5.42 3.36 -7.41
N LEU A 45 -6.02 4.19 -6.54
CA LEU A 45 -6.80 3.70 -5.39
C LEU A 45 -8.05 2.92 -5.83
N VAL A 46 -8.74 3.37 -6.89
CA VAL A 46 -9.88 2.62 -7.44
C VAL A 46 -9.42 1.31 -8.07
N ARG A 47 -8.33 1.34 -8.85
CA ARG A 47 -7.72 0.15 -9.45
C ARG A 47 -7.26 -0.86 -8.39
N LEU A 48 -6.70 -0.40 -7.29
CA LEU A 48 -6.29 -1.24 -6.17
C LEU A 48 -7.44 -2.11 -5.64
N LEU A 49 -8.64 -1.53 -5.48
CA LEU A 49 -9.82 -2.26 -5.04
C LEU A 49 -10.23 -3.36 -6.03
N LEU A 50 -10.25 -3.02 -7.32
CA LEU A 50 -10.54 -3.98 -8.39
C LEU A 50 -9.48 -5.07 -8.48
N ALA A 51 -8.20 -4.71 -8.31
CA ALA A 51 -7.09 -5.64 -8.30
C ALA A 51 -7.19 -6.63 -7.13
N GLN A 52 -7.61 -6.17 -5.96
CA GLN A 52 -7.83 -7.04 -4.80
C GLN A 52 -8.97 -8.04 -5.06
N SER A 53 -10.13 -7.57 -5.56
CA SER A 53 -11.24 -8.44 -5.93
C SER A 53 -10.82 -9.47 -7.01
N TYR A 54 -10.08 -9.01 -8.02
CA TYR A 54 -9.56 -9.90 -9.06
C TYR A 54 -8.65 -11.00 -8.49
N ARG A 55 -7.71 -10.64 -7.62
CA ARG A 55 -6.82 -11.62 -6.96
C ARG A 55 -7.58 -12.62 -6.10
N ASP A 56 -8.56 -12.16 -5.33
CA ASP A 56 -9.38 -13.02 -4.48
C ASP A 56 -10.15 -14.04 -5.32
N ARG A 57 -10.81 -13.60 -6.39
CA ARG A 57 -11.50 -14.48 -7.33
C ARG A 57 -10.57 -15.48 -8.00
N ALA A 58 -9.37 -15.05 -8.41
CA ALA A 58 -8.35 -15.92 -8.99
C ALA A 58 -7.84 -16.97 -7.98
N ALA A 59 -7.85 -16.65 -6.69
CA ALA A 59 -7.54 -17.58 -5.61
C ALA A 59 -8.73 -18.46 -5.17
N GLY A 60 -9.89 -18.34 -5.82
CA GLY A 60 -11.11 -19.08 -5.50
C GLY A 60 -11.86 -18.55 -4.27
N LEU A 61 -11.54 -17.36 -3.79
CA LEU A 61 -12.22 -16.72 -2.65
C LEU A 61 -13.42 -15.89 -3.12
N HIS A 62 -14.53 -16.05 -2.42
CA HIS A 62 -15.75 -15.25 -2.62
C HIS A 62 -15.81 -14.12 -1.60
N THR A 63 -15.06 -13.05 -1.85
CA THR A 63 -15.00 -11.85 -1.00
C THR A 63 -15.79 -10.69 -1.60
N ALA A 64 -16.13 -9.71 -0.77
CA ALA A 64 -16.67 -8.42 -1.19
C ALA A 64 -15.71 -7.29 -0.78
N GLY A 65 -15.88 -6.12 -1.42
CA GLY A 65 -15.19 -4.90 -1.06
C GLY A 65 -16.12 -3.86 -0.42
N PHE A 66 -15.63 -3.14 0.58
CA PHE A 66 -16.36 -2.01 1.17
C PHE A 66 -15.48 -0.78 1.30
N VAL A 67 -15.93 0.34 0.74
CA VAL A 67 -15.20 1.61 0.74
C VAL A 67 -16.03 2.67 1.43
N SER A 68 -15.47 3.30 2.45
CA SER A 68 -16.10 4.41 3.14
C SER A 68 -15.02 5.40 3.62
N GLY A 69 -15.34 6.68 3.59
CA GLY A 69 -14.45 7.74 3.98
C GLY A 69 -15.12 9.10 3.82
N TYR A 70 -14.36 10.15 3.94
CA TYR A 70 -14.87 11.50 3.78
C TYR A 70 -13.92 12.33 2.91
N ARG A 71 -14.50 13.04 1.94
CA ARG A 71 -13.74 13.83 0.97
C ARG A 71 -12.97 14.98 1.62
N GLY A 72 -11.75 15.18 1.17
CA GLY A 72 -10.88 16.28 1.58
C GLY A 72 -9.57 16.21 0.83
N SER A 73 -8.96 17.37 0.53
CA SER A 73 -7.68 17.41 -0.17
C SER A 73 -6.57 16.73 0.67
N PRO A 74 -5.69 15.90 0.04
CA PRO A 74 -5.53 15.64 -1.39
C PRO A 74 -6.49 14.58 -1.98
N LEU A 75 -7.30 13.89 -1.18
CA LEU A 75 -8.20 12.83 -1.63
C LEU A 75 -9.58 13.32 -2.07
N GLY A 76 -9.76 14.64 -2.23
CA GLY A 76 -11.07 15.26 -2.51
C GLY A 76 -11.75 14.80 -3.81
N GLY A 77 -10.98 14.29 -4.76
CA GLY A 77 -11.50 13.74 -6.02
C GLY A 77 -11.83 12.25 -5.99
N LEU A 78 -11.48 11.53 -4.93
CA LEU A 78 -11.65 10.07 -4.87
C LEU A 78 -13.12 9.64 -4.94
N ASP A 79 -14.02 10.34 -4.25
CA ASP A 79 -15.46 10.08 -4.33
C ASP A 79 -15.94 10.08 -5.78
N ARG A 80 -15.52 11.06 -6.56
CA ARG A 80 -15.91 11.19 -7.98
C ARG A 80 -15.40 10.03 -8.81
N GLU A 81 -14.15 9.58 -8.58
CA GLU A 81 -13.59 8.43 -9.29
C GLU A 81 -14.29 7.13 -8.89
N LEU A 82 -14.64 6.95 -7.61
CA LEU A 82 -15.43 5.81 -7.12
C LEU A 82 -16.85 5.79 -7.73
N TRP A 83 -17.55 6.93 -7.78
CA TRP A 83 -18.87 7.00 -8.44
C TRP A 83 -18.80 6.75 -9.94
N ARG A 84 -17.74 7.26 -10.60
CA ARG A 84 -17.51 7.00 -12.04
C ARG A 84 -17.31 5.51 -12.31
N ALA A 85 -16.60 4.82 -11.43
CA ALA A 85 -16.34 3.39 -11.49
C ALA A 85 -17.52 2.52 -11.01
N GLY A 86 -18.62 3.10 -10.54
CA GLY A 86 -19.70 2.41 -9.81
C GLY A 86 -20.15 1.10 -10.44
N LYS A 87 -20.45 1.06 -11.75
CA LYS A 87 -20.86 -0.16 -12.45
C LYS A 87 -19.80 -1.28 -12.40
N VAL A 88 -18.53 -0.90 -12.49
CA VAL A 88 -17.41 -1.87 -12.48
C VAL A 88 -17.15 -2.34 -11.05
N LEU A 89 -17.28 -1.46 -10.07
CA LEU A 89 -17.20 -1.80 -8.64
C LEU A 89 -18.34 -2.74 -8.25
N ASP A 90 -19.58 -2.46 -8.65
CA ASP A 90 -20.75 -3.32 -8.38
C ASP A 90 -20.55 -4.73 -8.99
N ALA A 91 -20.03 -4.83 -10.23
CA ALA A 91 -19.72 -6.09 -10.89
C ALA A 91 -18.58 -6.87 -10.18
N ALA A 92 -17.77 -6.19 -9.41
CA ALA A 92 -16.69 -6.75 -8.59
C ALA A 92 -17.09 -7.01 -7.12
N ASP A 93 -18.39 -6.89 -6.79
CA ASP A 93 -18.92 -6.96 -5.42
C ASP A 93 -18.30 -5.92 -4.47
N ILE A 94 -17.98 -4.73 -4.97
CA ILE A 94 -17.39 -3.64 -4.20
C ILE A 94 -18.43 -2.55 -3.98
N ARG A 95 -18.76 -2.29 -2.72
CA ARG A 95 -19.71 -1.24 -2.33
C ARG A 95 -18.97 0.02 -1.89
N PHE A 96 -19.24 1.13 -2.57
CA PHE A 96 -18.85 2.46 -2.11
C PHE A 96 -20.01 3.15 -1.40
N GLN A 97 -19.77 3.58 -0.17
CA GLN A 97 -20.70 4.40 0.59
C GLN A 97 -19.93 5.50 1.32
N PRO A 98 -20.02 6.75 0.85
CA PRO A 98 -19.36 7.86 1.53
C PRO A 98 -19.91 8.01 2.96
N GLY A 99 -19.02 8.31 3.91
CA GLY A 99 -19.41 8.57 5.29
C GLY A 99 -20.05 9.97 5.44
N LEU A 100 -20.87 10.13 6.46
CA LEU A 100 -21.32 11.46 6.89
C LEU A 100 -20.16 12.28 7.47
N ASN A 101 -19.18 11.60 8.03
CA ASN A 101 -17.90 12.11 8.45
C ASN A 101 -16.88 10.95 8.51
N GLU A 102 -15.61 11.27 8.77
CA GLU A 102 -14.52 10.32 8.80
C GLU A 102 -14.65 9.26 9.89
N ASP A 103 -15.14 9.66 11.05
CA ASP A 103 -15.32 8.82 12.24
C ASP A 103 -16.41 7.75 12.03
N LEU A 104 -17.59 8.14 11.52
CA LEU A 104 -18.64 7.20 11.15
C LEU A 104 -18.22 6.28 10.00
N ALA A 105 -17.43 6.79 9.07
CA ALA A 105 -16.84 5.96 8.02
C ALA A 105 -15.92 4.88 8.63
N ALA A 106 -15.02 5.24 9.54
CA ALA A 106 -14.12 4.29 10.20
C ALA A 106 -14.90 3.24 11.01
N THR A 107 -15.96 3.65 11.70
CA THR A 107 -16.85 2.75 12.44
C THR A 107 -17.57 1.76 11.50
N SER A 108 -18.00 2.21 10.31
CA SER A 108 -18.63 1.33 9.32
C SER A 108 -17.64 0.32 8.72
N ILE A 109 -16.38 0.73 8.50
CA ILE A 109 -15.29 -0.18 8.12
C ILE A 109 -15.04 -1.23 9.19
N TRP A 110 -15.01 -0.85 10.47
CA TRP A 110 -14.91 -1.81 11.57
C TRP A 110 -16.09 -2.80 11.58
N GLY A 111 -17.31 -2.30 11.35
CA GLY A 111 -18.50 -3.16 11.20
C GLY A 111 -18.35 -4.19 10.08
N SER A 112 -17.75 -3.84 8.95
CA SER A 112 -17.53 -4.75 7.83
C SER A 112 -16.63 -5.95 8.18
N GLN A 113 -15.69 -5.78 9.11
CA GLN A 113 -14.81 -6.85 9.58
C GLN A 113 -15.50 -7.84 10.53
N GLN A 114 -16.66 -7.49 11.05
CA GLN A 114 -17.44 -8.35 11.97
C GLN A 114 -18.44 -9.26 11.25
N THR A 115 -18.58 -9.13 9.95
CA THR A 115 -19.59 -9.83 9.13
C THR A 115 -19.54 -11.36 9.34
N ASN A 116 -18.34 -11.93 9.44
CA ASN A 116 -18.14 -13.38 9.58
C ASN A 116 -18.15 -13.87 11.03
N LEU A 117 -18.36 -12.99 12.01
CA LEU A 117 -18.52 -13.39 13.42
C LEU A 117 -19.92 -13.96 13.71
N PHE A 118 -20.88 -13.73 12.81
CA PHE A 118 -22.27 -14.13 12.95
C PHE A 118 -22.72 -15.00 11.79
N SER A 119 -23.76 -15.80 12.01
CA SER A 119 -24.35 -16.62 10.95
C SER A 119 -25.01 -15.76 9.87
N GLY A 120 -25.02 -16.25 8.62
CA GLY A 120 -25.68 -15.60 7.49
C GLY A 120 -24.79 -14.69 6.65
N ALA A 121 -23.47 -14.67 6.89
CA ALA A 121 -22.53 -14.02 6.00
C ALA A 121 -22.62 -14.58 4.58
N ARG A 122 -22.70 -13.68 3.58
CA ARG A 122 -22.76 -14.06 2.15
C ARG A 122 -21.39 -14.23 1.52
N TYR A 123 -20.37 -13.59 2.10
CA TYR A 123 -19.01 -13.54 1.62
C TYR A 123 -18.06 -14.15 2.66
N GLU A 124 -16.96 -14.70 2.21
CA GLU A 124 -15.93 -15.27 3.10
C GLU A 124 -15.14 -14.20 3.86
N GLY A 125 -15.23 -12.94 3.39
CA GLY A 125 -14.67 -11.77 4.04
C GLY A 125 -14.99 -10.51 3.25
N VAL A 126 -14.78 -9.35 3.90
CA VAL A 126 -14.96 -8.04 3.27
C VAL A 126 -13.63 -7.28 3.37
N PHE A 127 -12.92 -7.13 2.24
CA PHE A 127 -11.78 -6.22 2.23
C PHE A 127 -12.27 -4.78 2.19
N SER A 128 -11.63 -3.91 2.96
CA SER A 128 -12.19 -2.58 3.18
C SER A 128 -11.15 -1.49 3.07
N LEU A 129 -11.57 -0.34 2.54
CA LEU A 129 -10.75 0.85 2.43
C LEU A 129 -11.46 2.03 3.07
N TRP A 130 -10.84 2.57 4.11
CA TRP A 130 -11.17 3.87 4.66
C TRP A 130 -10.30 4.94 4.01
N TYR A 131 -10.84 6.14 3.77
CA TYR A 131 -10.04 7.27 3.30
C TYR A 131 -10.44 8.58 3.98
N GLY A 132 -9.44 9.41 4.25
CA GLY A 132 -9.60 10.74 4.82
C GLY A 132 -8.33 11.56 4.72
N LYS A 133 -8.46 12.88 4.77
CA LYS A 133 -7.32 13.78 4.92
C LYS A 133 -6.75 13.70 6.34
N GLY A 134 -5.55 14.28 6.56
CA GLY A 134 -4.89 14.29 7.86
C GLY A 134 -5.80 14.67 9.05
N PRO A 135 -6.51 15.83 9.03
CA PRO A 135 -7.48 16.16 10.09
C PRO A 135 -8.62 15.16 10.26
N GLY A 136 -8.95 14.40 9.21
CA GLY A 136 -9.91 13.30 9.31
C GLY A 136 -9.34 12.08 10.04
N VAL A 137 -8.04 11.82 9.90
CA VAL A 137 -7.33 10.80 10.69
C VAL A 137 -7.35 11.19 12.17
N ASP A 138 -7.04 12.46 12.51
CA ASP A 138 -7.11 12.98 13.88
C ASP A 138 -8.50 12.75 14.49
N ARG A 139 -9.53 13.12 13.75
CA ARG A 139 -10.92 12.98 14.20
C ARG A 139 -11.33 11.54 14.46
N SER A 140 -10.82 10.60 13.64
CA SER A 140 -11.19 9.18 13.69
C SER A 140 -10.36 8.36 14.67
N GLY A 141 -9.50 8.98 15.47
CA GLY A 141 -8.51 8.30 16.32
C GLY A 141 -9.11 7.21 17.22
N ASP A 142 -10.27 7.44 17.82
CA ASP A 142 -10.94 6.44 18.66
C ASP A 142 -11.41 5.23 17.84
N ALA A 143 -12.11 5.44 16.73
CA ALA A 143 -12.57 4.36 15.85
C ALA A 143 -11.42 3.57 15.23
N LEU A 144 -10.33 4.24 14.84
CA LEU A 144 -9.11 3.61 14.31
C LEU A 144 -8.43 2.72 15.35
N LYS A 145 -8.31 3.18 16.61
CA LYS A 145 -7.75 2.41 17.72
C LYS A 145 -8.55 1.15 17.99
N HIS A 146 -9.86 1.30 18.14
CA HIS A 146 -10.77 0.18 18.41
C HIS A 146 -10.79 -0.83 17.25
N GLY A 147 -10.89 -0.35 16.01
CA GLY A 147 -10.88 -1.19 14.82
C GLY A 147 -9.59 -1.98 14.68
N ASN A 148 -8.43 -1.35 14.89
CA ASN A 148 -7.14 -2.03 14.82
C ASN A 148 -6.93 -3.02 15.97
N ALA A 149 -7.34 -2.67 17.20
CA ALA A 149 -7.27 -3.57 18.34
C ALA A 149 -8.10 -4.83 18.10
N ALA A 150 -9.38 -4.67 17.70
CA ALA A 150 -10.26 -5.78 17.33
C ALA A 150 -9.70 -6.59 16.17
N GLY A 151 -9.25 -5.92 15.10
CA GLY A 151 -8.58 -6.54 13.97
C GLY A 151 -9.45 -6.73 12.73
N THR A 152 -9.06 -7.67 11.88
CA THR A 152 -9.68 -7.94 10.58
C THR A 152 -10.13 -9.39 10.45
N ALA A 153 -11.15 -9.64 9.61
CA ALA A 153 -11.52 -10.99 9.21
C ALA A 153 -10.38 -11.65 8.40
N ALA A 154 -10.29 -12.97 8.46
CA ALA A 154 -9.23 -13.75 7.81
C ALA A 154 -9.13 -13.47 6.28
N HIS A 155 -10.28 -13.36 5.61
CA HIS A 155 -10.37 -12.99 4.19
C HIS A 155 -10.88 -11.55 3.99
N GLY A 156 -10.86 -10.73 5.06
CA GLY A 156 -11.17 -9.30 5.01
C GLY A 156 -9.95 -8.46 4.68
N GLY A 157 -9.46 -7.74 5.66
CA GLY A 157 -8.33 -6.81 5.54
C GLY A 157 -8.77 -5.37 5.38
N VAL A 158 -8.04 -4.45 6.01
CA VAL A 158 -8.40 -3.02 6.02
C VAL A 158 -7.20 -2.17 5.64
N LEU A 159 -7.40 -1.29 4.66
CA LEU A 159 -6.51 -0.17 4.38
C LEU A 159 -7.09 1.13 4.91
N VAL A 160 -6.26 1.92 5.58
CA VAL A 160 -6.57 3.26 6.08
C VAL A 160 -5.76 4.26 5.23
N VAL A 161 -6.39 4.80 4.20
CA VAL A 161 -5.74 5.73 3.27
C VAL A 161 -5.77 7.13 3.86
N ALA A 162 -4.59 7.62 4.27
CA ALA A 162 -4.42 8.97 4.77
C ALA A 162 -3.92 9.89 3.66
N GLY A 163 -4.68 10.93 3.36
CA GLY A 163 -4.29 11.99 2.44
C GLY A 163 -3.54 13.09 3.17
N ASP A 164 -2.21 13.14 3.03
CA ASP A 164 -1.37 14.12 3.68
C ASP A 164 -0.93 15.22 2.71
N ASP A 165 -1.02 16.46 3.17
CA ASP A 165 -0.56 17.66 2.47
C ASP A 165 0.50 18.35 3.34
N HIS A 166 1.75 17.92 3.16
CA HIS A 166 2.87 18.32 3.99
C HIS A 166 3.18 19.83 3.93
N THR A 167 2.90 20.46 2.80
CA THR A 167 3.18 21.87 2.53
C THR A 167 1.97 22.76 2.68
N CYS A 168 0.79 22.21 2.99
CA CYS A 168 -0.48 22.92 3.04
C CYS A 168 -0.85 23.60 1.70
N LYS A 169 -0.57 22.90 0.59
CA LYS A 169 -0.86 23.43 -0.75
C LYS A 169 -2.36 23.62 -0.99
N SER A 170 -3.17 22.72 -0.44
CA SER A 170 -4.63 22.74 -0.60
C SER A 170 -5.40 22.41 0.70
N SER A 171 -4.70 22.16 1.80
CA SER A 171 -5.26 21.94 3.14
C SER A 171 -5.18 23.21 4.00
N SER A 172 -5.92 23.24 5.10
CA SER A 172 -5.92 24.40 6.04
C SER A 172 -4.72 24.42 6.99
N LEU A 173 -4.00 23.28 7.12
CA LEU A 173 -2.84 23.10 7.99
C LEU A 173 -1.91 22.05 7.38
N PRO A 174 -0.59 22.26 7.40
CA PRO A 174 0.36 21.20 7.05
C PRO A 174 0.19 19.99 7.97
N HIS A 175 0.00 18.79 7.39
CA HIS A 175 -0.34 17.61 8.15
C HIS A 175 0.61 16.44 7.88
N GLN A 176 0.74 15.55 8.87
CA GLN A 176 1.47 14.30 8.80
C GLN A 176 0.79 13.26 9.69
N SER A 177 0.21 12.24 9.08
CA SER A 177 -0.68 11.27 9.75
C SER A 177 0.05 10.13 10.45
N GLU A 178 1.34 9.89 10.18
CA GLU A 178 2.08 8.75 10.73
C GLU A 178 2.01 8.67 12.26
N TYR A 179 2.08 9.81 12.95
CA TYR A 179 2.04 9.84 14.41
C TYR A 179 0.72 9.34 14.99
N ASN A 180 -0.39 9.62 14.29
CA ASN A 180 -1.70 9.09 14.69
C ASN A 180 -1.76 7.58 14.49
N PHE A 181 -1.14 7.09 13.43
CA PHE A 181 -1.03 5.64 13.17
C PHE A 181 -0.12 4.96 14.18
N VAL A 182 0.98 5.59 14.58
CA VAL A 182 1.85 5.09 15.66
C VAL A 182 1.07 4.96 16.96
N ASP A 183 0.30 6.00 17.34
CA ASP A 183 -0.53 6.00 18.53
C ASP A 183 -1.66 4.94 18.48
N ALA A 184 -2.21 4.70 17.29
CA ALA A 184 -3.21 3.65 17.06
C ALA A 184 -2.59 2.25 16.80
N MET A 185 -1.26 2.12 16.80
CA MET A 185 -0.53 0.88 16.48
C MET A 185 -0.87 0.30 15.10
N ILE A 186 -1.14 1.17 14.13
CA ILE A 186 -1.44 0.83 12.73
C ILE A 186 -0.14 0.88 11.92
N PRO A 187 0.35 -0.24 11.34
CA PRO A 187 1.51 -0.22 10.44
C PRO A 187 1.28 0.69 9.24
N VAL A 188 2.31 1.42 8.80
CA VAL A 188 2.21 2.45 7.76
C VAL A 188 3.03 2.09 6.54
N LEU A 189 2.37 1.98 5.39
CA LEU A 189 2.99 1.87 4.08
C LEU A 189 3.06 3.26 3.43
N ASN A 190 4.20 3.57 2.82
CA ASN A 190 4.47 4.88 2.24
C ASN A 190 4.89 4.76 0.76
N PRO A 191 3.93 4.74 -0.18
CA PRO A 191 4.19 4.69 -1.62
C PRO A 191 5.00 5.90 -2.10
N ALA A 192 5.97 5.67 -2.99
CA ALA A 192 6.76 6.71 -3.61
C ALA A 192 6.08 7.34 -4.82
N ASP A 193 5.25 6.57 -5.54
CA ASP A 193 4.59 6.97 -6.78
C ASP A 193 3.21 6.30 -6.96
N VAL A 194 2.61 6.54 -8.13
CA VAL A 194 1.27 6.02 -8.47
C VAL A 194 1.25 4.50 -8.60
N SER A 195 2.30 3.90 -9.14
CA SER A 195 2.39 2.43 -9.29
C SER A 195 2.46 1.75 -7.94
N GLU A 196 3.20 2.32 -7.00
CA GLU A 196 3.33 1.81 -5.65
C GLU A 196 2.06 1.97 -4.80
N ILE A 197 1.17 2.91 -5.13
CA ILE A 197 -0.16 2.94 -4.48
C ILE A 197 -0.88 1.61 -4.70
N VAL A 198 -0.83 1.05 -5.90
CA VAL A 198 -1.45 -0.25 -6.21
C VAL A 198 -0.62 -1.39 -5.61
N GLU A 199 0.69 -1.39 -5.83
CA GLU A 199 1.58 -2.46 -5.38
C GLU A 199 1.59 -2.59 -3.85
N LEU A 200 1.94 -1.52 -3.12
CA LEU A 200 1.95 -1.52 -1.66
C LEU A 200 0.54 -1.68 -1.08
N GLY A 201 -0.50 -1.20 -1.78
CA GLY A 201 -1.88 -1.43 -1.38
C GLY A 201 -2.26 -2.92 -1.40
N LEU A 202 -1.86 -3.68 -2.42
CA LEU A 202 -2.07 -5.14 -2.48
C LEU A 202 -1.27 -5.87 -1.40
N TYR A 203 -0.01 -5.49 -1.16
CA TYR A 203 0.74 -5.98 0.00
C TYR A 203 0.04 -5.60 1.31
N GLY A 204 -0.53 -4.41 1.40
CA GLY A 204 -1.25 -3.93 2.58
C GLY A 204 -2.49 -4.77 2.92
N PHE A 205 -3.30 -5.15 1.93
CA PHE A 205 -4.42 -6.07 2.17
C PHE A 205 -3.93 -7.44 2.66
N ALA A 206 -2.90 -8.00 2.02
CA ALA A 206 -2.33 -9.29 2.44
C ALA A 206 -1.69 -9.20 3.83
N LEU A 207 -0.96 -8.13 4.12
CA LEU A 207 -0.39 -7.83 5.43
C LEU A 207 -1.48 -7.72 6.50
N SER A 208 -2.58 -7.02 6.19
CA SER A 208 -3.72 -6.87 7.08
C SER A 208 -4.37 -8.21 7.43
N ARG A 209 -4.61 -9.06 6.44
CA ARG A 209 -5.13 -10.42 6.62
C ARG A 209 -4.21 -11.30 7.46
N PHE A 210 -2.90 -11.23 7.20
CA PHE A 210 -1.91 -12.04 7.88
C PHE A 210 -1.69 -11.61 9.33
N SER A 211 -1.53 -10.30 9.57
CA SER A 211 -1.21 -9.76 10.90
C SER A 211 -2.44 -9.48 11.77
N GLY A 212 -3.61 -9.38 11.15
CA GLY A 212 -4.84 -8.90 11.82
C GLY A 212 -4.82 -7.39 12.13
N CYS A 213 -3.81 -6.63 11.69
CA CYS A 213 -3.78 -5.17 11.82
C CYS A 213 -4.59 -4.49 10.71
N TRP A 214 -5.13 -3.31 11.00
CA TRP A 214 -5.42 -2.34 9.96
C TRP A 214 -4.09 -1.77 9.45
N ILE A 215 -4.02 -1.38 8.18
CA ILE A 215 -2.78 -0.92 7.55
C ILE A 215 -2.97 0.49 7.01
N GLY A 216 -2.17 1.43 7.49
CA GLY A 216 -2.10 2.77 6.95
C GLY A 216 -1.44 2.77 5.57
N LEU A 217 -2.05 3.45 4.61
CA LEU A 217 -1.47 3.74 3.29
C LEU A 217 -1.43 5.25 3.14
N LYS A 218 -0.23 5.81 3.24
CA LYS A 218 -0.04 7.25 3.12
C LYS A 218 -0.03 7.66 1.66
N VAL A 219 -0.87 8.61 1.31
CA VAL A 219 -0.94 9.21 -0.02
C VAL A 219 -0.73 10.71 0.14
N THR A 220 0.38 11.22 -0.36
CA THR A 220 0.67 12.67 -0.30
C THR A 220 -0.03 13.41 -1.43
N GLN A 221 -0.08 14.75 -1.33
CA GLN A 221 -0.61 15.60 -2.40
C GLN A 221 0.08 15.31 -3.73
N GLU A 222 1.40 15.12 -3.70
CA GLU A 222 2.20 14.86 -4.89
C GLU A 222 1.83 13.53 -5.53
N THR A 223 1.69 12.46 -4.74
CA THR A 223 1.35 11.14 -5.29
C THR A 223 -0.12 11.05 -5.70
N ALA A 224 -1.04 11.77 -5.05
CA ALA A 224 -2.46 11.82 -5.41
C ALA A 224 -2.70 12.52 -6.75
N ASP A 225 -2.01 13.64 -6.98
CA ASP A 225 -2.15 14.47 -8.18
C ASP A 225 -1.27 13.99 -9.35
N ALA A 226 -0.25 13.17 -9.09
CA ALA A 226 0.62 12.64 -10.12
C ALA A 226 -0.13 11.74 -11.11
N THR A 227 0.37 11.70 -12.34
CA THR A 227 0.03 10.70 -13.34
C THR A 227 1.27 9.90 -13.70
N GLN A 228 1.09 8.61 -13.95
CA GLN A 228 2.21 7.72 -14.27
C GLN A 228 1.78 6.67 -15.30
N SER A 229 2.72 6.34 -16.20
CA SER A 229 2.60 5.17 -17.07
C SER A 229 3.38 4.02 -16.46
N PHE A 230 2.71 2.88 -16.24
CA PHE A 230 3.35 1.68 -15.70
C PHE A 230 2.60 0.42 -16.13
N GLU A 231 3.27 -0.71 -15.99
CA GLU A 231 2.68 -2.04 -16.17
C GLU A 231 2.60 -2.71 -14.80
N LEU A 232 1.42 -3.14 -14.43
CA LEU A 232 1.18 -3.93 -13.22
C LEU A 232 0.08 -4.95 -13.48
N LEU A 233 0.45 -6.21 -13.42
CA LEU A 233 -0.47 -7.34 -13.50
C LEU A 233 -0.63 -7.93 -12.09
N PRO A 234 -1.77 -7.71 -11.43
CA PRO A 234 -1.98 -8.16 -10.04
C PRO A 234 -1.77 -9.66 -9.86
N GLN A 235 -2.09 -10.47 -10.88
CA GLN A 235 -1.92 -11.92 -10.86
C GLN A 235 -0.45 -12.37 -10.86
N GLU A 236 0.47 -11.58 -11.39
CA GLU A 236 1.90 -11.89 -11.44
C GLU A 236 2.62 -11.50 -10.15
N MET A 237 1.97 -10.69 -9.32
CA MET A 237 2.53 -10.22 -8.08
C MET A 237 2.59 -11.36 -7.04
N ARG A 238 3.81 -11.78 -6.71
CA ARG A 238 4.05 -12.83 -5.73
C ARG A 238 4.05 -12.26 -4.33
N ILE A 239 3.04 -12.62 -3.53
CA ILE A 239 2.96 -12.29 -2.11
C ILE A 239 3.31 -13.52 -1.28
N VAL A 240 4.31 -13.41 -0.43
CA VAL A 240 4.80 -14.49 0.43
C VAL A 240 4.16 -14.39 1.80
N THR A 241 3.50 -15.45 2.23
CA THR A 241 3.05 -15.61 3.62
C THR A 241 4.19 -16.21 4.43
N PRO A 242 4.80 -15.48 5.39
CA PRO A 242 5.93 -16.01 6.16
C PRO A 242 5.48 -17.08 7.14
N VAL A 243 6.42 -17.96 7.52
CA VAL A 243 6.25 -18.80 8.69
C VAL A 243 6.32 -17.92 9.93
N PHE A 244 5.32 -18.02 10.80
CA PHE A 244 5.20 -17.25 12.03
C PHE A 244 4.57 -18.08 13.13
N ASP A 245 5.07 -17.93 14.35
CA ASP A 245 4.51 -18.61 15.53
C ASP A 245 3.20 -17.94 15.95
N MET A 246 2.10 -18.44 15.39
CA MET A 246 0.77 -17.88 15.63
C MET A 246 0.29 -18.23 17.05
N PRO A 247 -0.22 -17.24 17.80
CA PRO A 247 -0.82 -17.53 19.10
C PRO A 247 -2.10 -18.36 18.94
N PRO A 248 -2.55 -19.04 19.99
CA PRO A 248 -3.80 -19.79 19.98
C PRO A 248 -4.98 -18.93 19.49
N GLY A 249 -5.73 -19.44 18.52
CA GLY A 249 -6.83 -18.72 17.86
C GLY A 249 -6.40 -17.69 16.83
N GLY A 250 -5.11 -17.55 16.50
CA GLY A 250 -4.63 -16.65 15.44
C GLY A 250 -4.66 -15.17 15.81
N LEU A 251 -4.62 -14.31 14.78
CA LEU A 251 -4.51 -12.85 14.94
C LEU A 251 -5.76 -12.06 14.49
N ASN A 252 -6.69 -12.75 13.82
CA ASN A 252 -7.88 -12.11 13.26
C ASN A 252 -8.94 -11.79 14.33
N ILE A 253 -9.91 -10.97 13.94
CA ILE A 253 -11.05 -10.57 14.77
C ILE A 253 -11.83 -11.80 15.26
N ARG A 254 -12.35 -11.73 16.47
CA ARG A 254 -13.11 -12.82 17.10
C ARG A 254 -14.17 -12.28 18.07
N TRP A 255 -15.05 -13.15 18.52
CA TRP A 255 -16.04 -12.86 19.53
C TRP A 255 -16.32 -14.11 20.40
N PRO A 256 -16.33 -14.02 21.73
CA PRO A 256 -15.99 -12.83 22.55
C PRO A 256 -14.49 -12.51 22.49
N ASP A 257 -14.14 -11.24 22.73
CA ASP A 257 -12.75 -10.76 22.71
C ASP A 257 -12.54 -9.64 23.75
N PRO A 258 -12.10 -9.94 24.97
CA PRO A 258 -11.88 -8.95 26.02
C PRO A 258 -10.86 -7.87 25.61
N PRO A 259 -11.04 -6.59 25.98
CA PRO A 259 -10.16 -5.49 25.57
C PRO A 259 -8.68 -5.71 25.91
N ASN A 260 -8.37 -6.26 27.09
CA ASN A 260 -6.99 -6.55 27.51
C ASN A 260 -6.34 -7.63 26.62
N ASP A 261 -7.10 -8.61 26.15
CA ASP A 261 -6.62 -9.65 25.26
C ASP A 261 -6.38 -9.09 23.85
N GLN A 262 -7.22 -8.16 23.41
CA GLN A 262 -7.00 -7.43 22.15
C GLN A 262 -5.70 -6.63 22.19
N GLU A 263 -5.48 -5.85 23.26
CA GLU A 263 -4.27 -5.06 23.45
C GLU A 263 -3.01 -5.95 23.52
N TYR A 264 -3.06 -7.00 24.34
CA TYR A 264 -1.95 -7.95 24.43
C TYR A 264 -1.60 -8.56 23.08
N ARG A 265 -2.62 -9.01 22.34
CA ARG A 265 -2.46 -9.60 21.02
C ARG A 265 -1.89 -8.59 20.01
N LEU A 266 -2.34 -7.34 20.04
CA LEU A 266 -1.86 -6.27 19.18
C LEU A 266 -0.38 -6.01 19.42
N GLN A 267 0.01 -5.77 20.67
CA GLN A 267 1.38 -5.41 21.04
C GLN A 267 2.37 -6.58 20.92
N ARG A 268 1.96 -7.77 21.32
CA ARG A 268 2.87 -8.93 21.42
C ARG A 268 2.95 -9.75 20.15
N HIS A 269 1.89 -9.79 19.35
CA HIS A 269 1.82 -10.70 18.22
C HIS A 269 1.57 -10.00 16.89
N LYS A 270 0.54 -9.13 16.76
CA LYS A 270 0.15 -8.54 15.47
C LYS A 270 1.29 -7.70 14.86
N LEU A 271 1.90 -6.79 15.62
CA LEU A 271 3.01 -5.97 15.11
C LEU A 271 4.24 -6.81 14.73
N ARG A 272 4.52 -7.88 15.46
CA ARG A 272 5.62 -8.81 15.12
C ARG A 272 5.33 -9.59 13.85
N ALA A 273 4.09 -10.02 13.65
CA ALA A 273 3.64 -10.65 12.42
C ALA A 273 3.78 -9.68 11.24
N ALA A 274 3.42 -8.40 11.43
CA ALA A 274 3.61 -7.38 10.41
C ALA A 274 5.09 -7.22 10.01
N LEU A 275 6.01 -7.17 10.97
CA LEU A 275 7.45 -7.12 10.69
C LEU A 275 7.95 -8.37 9.94
N ALA A 276 7.49 -9.56 10.32
CA ALA A 276 7.84 -10.80 9.63
C ALA A 276 7.36 -10.80 8.18
N PHE A 277 6.14 -10.29 7.94
CA PHE A 277 5.58 -10.16 6.58
C PHE A 277 6.39 -9.18 5.71
N VAL A 278 6.72 -8.01 6.25
CA VAL A 278 7.53 -6.99 5.56
C VAL A 278 8.89 -7.55 5.14
N ARG A 279 9.54 -8.27 6.05
CA ARG A 279 10.83 -8.93 5.78
C ARG A 279 10.72 -9.98 4.69
N ALA A 280 9.73 -10.85 4.76
CA ALA A 280 9.54 -11.94 3.78
C ALA A 280 9.22 -11.42 2.36
N ASN A 281 8.59 -10.27 2.27
CA ASN A 281 8.19 -9.66 0.99
C ASN A 281 9.15 -8.54 0.52
N GLY A 282 10.22 -8.24 1.29
CA GLY A 282 11.22 -7.24 0.91
C GLY A 282 10.65 -5.83 0.73
N LEU A 283 9.63 -5.45 1.53
CA LEU A 283 9.02 -4.11 1.41
C LEU A 283 10.00 -3.02 1.83
N ASN A 284 10.90 -3.33 2.75
CA ASN A 284 12.06 -2.51 3.08
C ASN A 284 13.29 -3.20 2.50
N ARG A 285 13.99 -2.54 1.56
CA ARG A 285 15.05 -3.19 0.77
C ARG A 285 16.16 -2.25 0.37
N THR A 286 17.34 -2.80 0.21
CA THR A 286 18.45 -2.11 -0.47
C THR A 286 18.16 -2.03 -1.97
N VAL A 287 18.29 -0.84 -2.55
CA VAL A 287 18.06 -0.54 -3.97
C VAL A 287 19.38 -0.39 -4.70
N ILE A 288 20.38 0.23 -4.06
CA ILE A 288 21.74 0.34 -4.56
C ILE A 288 22.66 -0.33 -3.56
N GLU A 289 23.40 -1.34 -4.02
CA GLU A 289 24.42 -2.07 -3.26
C GLU A 289 25.82 -1.67 -3.71
N GLY A 290 26.76 -1.65 -2.76
CA GLY A 290 28.20 -1.46 -3.04
C GLY A 290 29.04 -2.43 -2.23
N ARG A 291 30.19 -2.84 -2.79
CA ARG A 291 31.07 -3.83 -2.13
C ARG A 291 31.81 -3.27 -0.92
N THR A 292 32.12 -1.98 -0.92
CA THR A 292 32.88 -1.26 0.13
C THR A 292 32.17 0.05 0.44
N SER A 293 30.90 -0.06 0.86
CA SER A 293 30.10 1.14 1.11
C SER A 293 30.44 1.75 2.47
N ARG A 294 30.54 3.07 2.51
CA ARG A 294 30.81 3.87 3.71
C ARG A 294 29.62 4.76 4.06
N LEU A 295 28.88 5.22 3.03
CA LEU A 295 27.72 6.09 3.19
C LEU A 295 26.44 5.34 2.82
N GLY A 296 25.49 5.29 3.76
CA GLY A 296 24.14 4.81 3.53
C GLY A 296 23.16 5.96 3.37
N ILE A 297 22.22 5.84 2.43
CA ILE A 297 21.11 6.76 2.30
C ILE A 297 19.83 5.94 2.53
N VAL A 298 19.02 6.33 3.49
CA VAL A 298 17.73 5.71 3.81
C VAL A 298 16.61 6.65 3.37
N THR A 299 15.67 6.14 2.59
CA THR A 299 14.61 6.95 1.98
C THR A 299 13.23 6.31 2.14
N THR A 300 12.17 7.10 2.12
CA THR A 300 10.78 6.61 2.13
C THR A 300 9.87 7.50 1.28
N GLY A 301 8.80 6.92 0.74
CA GLY A 301 7.82 7.66 -0.05
C GLY A 301 8.44 8.42 -1.21
N LYS A 302 7.90 9.61 -1.52
CA LYS A 302 8.37 10.46 -2.62
C LYS A 302 9.85 10.86 -2.47
N ALA A 303 10.35 11.04 -1.25
CA ALA A 303 11.76 11.37 -1.00
C ALA A 303 12.74 10.34 -1.58
N HIS A 304 12.26 9.09 -1.80
CA HIS A 304 13.04 8.08 -2.52
C HIS A 304 13.30 8.48 -3.97
N LEU A 305 12.27 8.95 -4.68
CA LEU A 305 12.39 9.38 -6.08
C LEU A 305 13.23 10.66 -6.19
N ASP A 306 13.05 11.60 -5.26
CA ASP A 306 13.86 12.83 -5.21
C ASP A 306 15.35 12.51 -5.00
N THR A 307 15.65 11.51 -4.16
CA THR A 307 17.01 11.04 -3.93
C THR A 307 17.59 10.39 -5.19
N LEU A 308 16.81 9.54 -5.88
CA LEU A 308 17.24 8.94 -7.14
C LEU A 308 17.53 10.02 -8.21
N GLN A 309 16.66 11.03 -8.31
CA GLN A 309 16.86 12.15 -9.23
C GLN A 309 18.12 12.95 -8.88
N ALA A 310 18.34 13.23 -7.59
CA ALA A 310 19.55 13.94 -7.16
C ALA A 310 20.83 13.15 -7.48
N LEU A 311 20.80 11.83 -7.34
CA LEU A 311 21.94 10.99 -7.74
C LEU A 311 22.17 11.02 -9.25
N ASP A 312 21.10 10.97 -10.04
CA ASP A 312 21.17 11.08 -11.50
C ASP A 312 21.71 12.43 -11.95
N ASP A 313 21.23 13.54 -11.37
CA ASP A 313 21.72 14.91 -11.64
C ASP A 313 23.21 15.07 -11.32
N LEU A 314 23.74 14.31 -10.35
CA LEU A 314 25.15 14.24 -10.00
C LEU A 314 25.95 13.26 -10.88
N GLY A 315 25.31 12.58 -11.84
CA GLY A 315 25.93 11.55 -12.66
C GLY A 315 26.31 10.27 -11.88
N ILE A 316 25.59 10.00 -10.77
CA ILE A 316 25.80 8.84 -9.91
C ILE A 316 24.78 7.77 -10.22
N ASP A 317 25.08 6.96 -11.22
CA ASP A 317 24.33 5.73 -11.49
C ASP A 317 24.65 4.63 -10.46
N GLN A 318 24.00 3.48 -10.59
CA GLN A 318 24.21 2.35 -9.67
C GLN A 318 25.68 1.87 -9.65
N GLN A 319 26.37 1.87 -10.80
CA GLN A 319 27.76 1.45 -10.89
C GLN A 319 28.68 2.47 -10.21
N ARG A 320 28.45 3.75 -10.45
CA ARG A 320 29.21 4.83 -9.82
C ARG A 320 29.00 4.88 -8.31
N ALA A 321 27.74 4.75 -7.86
CA ALA A 321 27.42 4.67 -6.44
C ALA A 321 28.18 3.54 -5.75
N ALA A 322 28.20 2.34 -6.35
CA ALA A 322 28.95 1.21 -5.83
C ALA A 322 30.47 1.46 -5.77
N GLN A 323 31.03 2.18 -6.77
CA GLN A 323 32.47 2.52 -6.82
C GLN A 323 32.87 3.53 -5.74
N ILE A 324 32.03 4.54 -5.47
CA ILE A 324 32.33 5.59 -4.50
C ILE A 324 31.86 5.27 -3.08
N GLY A 325 31.24 4.09 -2.89
CA GLY A 325 30.86 3.58 -1.58
C GLY A 325 29.53 4.07 -1.04
N ILE A 326 28.56 4.33 -1.93
CA ILE A 326 27.18 4.70 -1.55
C ILE A 326 26.27 3.47 -1.63
N LYS A 327 25.46 3.25 -0.58
CA LYS A 327 24.30 2.34 -0.58
C LYS A 327 23.01 3.15 -0.46
N LEU A 328 21.95 2.68 -1.12
CA LEU A 328 20.61 3.27 -1.01
C LEU A 328 19.62 2.23 -0.50
N PHE A 329 18.87 2.58 0.55
CA PHE A 329 17.83 1.77 1.14
C PHE A 329 16.46 2.44 1.01
N LYS A 330 15.47 1.70 0.54
CA LYS A 330 14.09 2.14 0.45
C LYS A 330 13.26 1.51 1.56
N VAL A 331 12.55 2.35 2.30
CA VAL A 331 11.58 1.96 3.31
C VAL A 331 10.19 2.02 2.72
N GLY A 332 9.55 0.87 2.49
CA GLY A 332 8.17 0.78 2.04
C GLY A 332 7.18 0.80 3.21
N MET A 333 7.53 0.14 4.33
CA MET A 333 6.80 0.28 5.60
C MET A 333 7.61 1.15 6.57
N SER A 334 7.13 2.37 6.79
CA SER A 334 7.82 3.36 7.63
C SER A 334 7.63 3.09 9.13
N TRP A 335 6.48 2.53 9.53
CA TRP A 335 6.23 2.14 10.92
C TRP A 335 5.41 0.84 11.01
N PRO A 336 5.79 -0.07 11.93
CA PRO A 336 7.07 -0.12 12.64
C PRO A 336 8.20 -0.45 11.65
N LEU A 337 9.35 0.19 11.81
CA LEU A 337 10.51 -0.08 10.94
C LEU A 337 11.01 -1.51 11.17
N GLU A 338 11.19 -2.28 10.10
CA GLU A 338 11.68 -3.65 10.18
C GLU A 338 13.17 -3.66 10.58
N PRO A 339 13.52 -4.17 11.78
CA PRO A 339 14.82 -3.94 12.37
C PRO A 339 15.95 -4.78 11.79
N GLU A 340 15.67 -5.95 11.22
CA GLU A 340 16.72 -6.85 10.74
C GLU A 340 17.26 -6.41 9.38
N THR A 341 16.40 -5.96 8.49
CA THR A 341 16.82 -5.47 7.17
C THR A 341 17.59 -4.17 7.27
N ILE A 342 17.15 -3.23 8.13
CA ILE A 342 17.88 -1.97 8.32
C ILE A 342 19.24 -2.19 9.02
N ARG A 343 19.34 -3.14 9.97
CA ARG A 343 20.63 -3.50 10.59
C ARG A 343 21.60 -4.08 9.57
N ARG A 344 21.13 -4.99 8.70
CA ARG A 344 21.97 -5.55 7.62
C ARG A 344 22.41 -4.48 6.62
N PHE A 345 21.53 -3.52 6.32
CA PHE A 345 21.90 -2.38 5.49
C PHE A 345 22.99 -1.52 6.15
N ALA A 346 22.87 -1.27 7.46
CA ALA A 346 23.79 -0.43 8.22
C ALA A 346 25.17 -1.06 8.46
N ASP A 347 25.28 -2.37 8.28
CA ASP A 347 26.52 -3.09 8.55
C ASP A 347 27.66 -2.60 7.65
N GLY A 348 28.78 -2.22 8.29
CA GLY A 348 29.99 -1.69 7.63
C GLY A 348 29.88 -0.24 7.16
N LEU A 349 28.77 0.46 7.38
CA LEU A 349 28.64 1.88 7.06
C LEU A 349 29.26 2.76 8.15
N GLU A 350 29.89 3.86 7.73
CA GLU A 350 30.45 4.90 8.61
C GLU A 350 29.40 5.97 8.95
N GLU A 351 28.51 6.25 8.00
CA GLU A 351 27.49 7.27 8.12
C GLU A 351 26.19 6.85 7.42
N ILE A 352 25.06 7.27 7.97
CA ILE A 352 23.73 7.07 7.38
C ILE A 352 23.01 8.41 7.34
N ILE A 353 22.56 8.80 6.15
CA ILE A 353 21.68 9.94 5.92
C ILE A 353 20.26 9.40 5.76
N VAL A 354 19.30 9.93 6.53
CA VAL A 354 17.89 9.65 6.40
C VAL A 354 17.20 10.79 5.65
N VAL A 355 16.56 10.47 4.54
CA VAL A 355 15.85 11.45 3.70
C VAL A 355 14.36 11.12 3.75
N GLU A 356 13.62 11.97 4.41
CA GLU A 356 12.17 11.87 4.55
C GLU A 356 11.52 13.26 4.57
N GLU A 357 10.22 13.31 4.43
CA GLU A 357 9.48 14.58 4.36
C GLU A 357 8.91 14.95 5.71
N LYS A 358 9.01 16.23 6.04
CA LYS A 358 8.43 16.96 7.16
C LYS A 358 9.07 16.64 8.50
N ARG A 359 8.69 15.58 9.20
CA ARG A 359 9.23 15.20 10.51
C ARG A 359 9.70 13.75 10.49
N SER A 360 10.75 13.50 11.24
CA SER A 360 11.27 12.14 11.46
C SER A 360 10.26 11.27 12.23
#